data_104c6983b465472001d4869a0bcc0765
#
_entry.id   104c6983b465472001d4869a0bcc0765
#
_cell.length_a   1.000
_cell.length_b   1.000
_cell.length_c   1.000
_cell.angle_alpha   90.00
_cell.angle_beta   90.00
_cell.angle_gamma   90.00
#
_symmetry.space_group_name_H-M   'P 1'
#
loop_
_entity.id
_entity.type
_entity.pdbx_description
1 polymer ?
#
loop_
_entity_poly.entity_id
_entity_poly.type
_entity_poly.pdbx_seq_one_letter_code
_entity_poly.pdbx_strand_id
1 'polypeptide(L)'
;CWSLVGSEMCIRDRDTPGYQAEDLVFESSLVAALEAETPGPLKVTDERHLDGNDAPLLDTVEGQRIRSATPFADFDGNTVDLDKEMAKMAENQLMYNASVRMLSHQFRMLKTAISETK
;
A
#
# COMPACT_ATOMS: atom_id res chain seq x y z
N CYS A 1 0.83 4.61 -3.57
CA CYS A 1 1.73 5.75 -3.83
C CYS A 1 2.19 6.51 -2.56
N TRP A 2 1.60 6.22 -1.41
CA TRP A 2 1.92 6.88 -0.14
C TRP A 2 3.32 6.51 0.40
N SER A 3 3.82 5.31 0.10
CA SER A 3 5.17 4.89 0.47
C SER A 3 6.25 5.73 -0.23
N LEU A 4 6.01 6.14 -1.48
CA LEU A 4 6.92 7.00 -2.24
C LEU A 4 7.07 8.38 -1.57
N VAL A 5 5.96 8.96 -1.12
CA VAL A 5 5.94 10.26 -0.42
C VAL A 5 6.68 10.17 0.92
N GLY A 6 6.58 9.05 1.62
CA GLY A 6 7.34 8.82 2.86
C GLY A 6 8.85 8.81 2.65
N SER A 7 9.32 8.07 1.66
CA SER A 7 10.76 8.00 1.33
C SER A 7 11.32 9.35 0.86
N GLU A 8 10.56 10.10 0.03
CA GLU A 8 10.97 11.45 -0.39
C GLU A 8 11.09 12.41 0.80
N MET A 9 10.17 12.31 1.76
CA MET A 9 10.16 13.13 2.97
C MET A 9 11.38 12.80 3.85
N CYS A 10 11.69 11.52 4.04
CA CYS A 10 12.87 11.08 4.79
C CYS A 10 14.18 11.53 4.12
N ILE A 11 14.27 11.43 2.79
CA ILE A 11 15.45 11.89 2.03
C ILE A 11 15.67 13.40 2.20
N ARG A 12 14.60 14.19 2.17
CA ARG A 12 14.67 15.63 2.37
C ARG A 12 15.14 16.01 3.77
N ASP A 13 14.67 15.28 4.77
CA ASP A 13 14.94 15.59 6.18
C ASP A 13 16.15 14.82 6.76
N ARG A 14 17.02 14.25 5.88
CA ARG A 14 18.24 13.56 6.29
C ARG A 14 19.19 14.44 7.12
N ASP A 15 19.30 15.70 6.74
CA ASP A 15 20.19 16.65 7.41
C ASP A 15 19.50 17.40 8.57
N THR A 16 18.26 17.00 8.92
CA THR A 16 17.53 17.60 10.04
C THR A 16 17.92 16.88 11.33
N PRO A 17 18.53 17.56 12.32
CA PRO A 17 18.92 16.96 13.58
C PRO A 17 17.72 16.38 14.34
N GLY A 18 17.87 15.14 14.84
CA GLY A 18 16.84 14.46 15.63
C GLY A 18 15.63 13.96 14.83
N TYR A 19 15.67 14.00 13.50
CA TYR A 19 14.59 13.47 12.69
C TYR A 19 14.54 11.94 12.76
N GLN A 20 13.34 11.39 12.95
CA GLN A 20 13.11 9.94 13.00
C GLN A 20 12.39 9.48 11.75
N ALA A 21 12.97 8.50 11.06
CA ALA A 21 12.37 7.89 9.89
C ALA A 21 11.08 7.14 10.28
N GLU A 22 10.00 7.41 9.56
CA GLU A 22 8.71 6.73 9.71
C GLU A 22 8.41 5.92 8.45
N ASP A 23 7.93 4.70 8.64
CA ASP A 23 7.50 3.80 7.59
C ASP A 23 5.98 3.66 7.62
N LEU A 24 5.35 3.59 6.46
CA LEU A 24 3.91 3.35 6.35
C LEU A 24 3.66 1.90 5.96
N VAL A 25 3.17 1.10 6.89
CA VAL A 25 2.78 -0.29 6.63
C VAL A 25 1.30 -0.31 6.29
N PHE A 26 1.02 -0.63 5.04
CA PHE A 26 -0.33 -0.71 4.49
C PHE A 26 -0.71 -2.14 4.10
N GLU A 27 0.27 -2.95 3.72
CA GLU A 27 0.08 -4.27 3.13
C GLU A 27 -0.68 -5.23 4.05
N SER A 28 -0.33 -5.27 5.34
CA SER A 28 -1.00 -6.14 6.30
C SER A 28 -2.47 -5.80 6.50
N SER A 29 -2.79 -4.51 6.53
CA SER A 29 -4.16 -4.03 6.65
C SER A 29 -4.98 -4.34 5.39
N LEU A 30 -4.36 -4.22 4.22
CA LEU A 30 -4.99 -4.56 2.95
C LEU A 30 -5.26 -6.07 2.83
N VAL A 31 -4.29 -6.92 3.20
CA VAL A 31 -4.46 -8.38 3.18
C VAL A 31 -5.58 -8.80 4.13
N ALA A 32 -5.61 -8.25 5.35
CA ALA A 32 -6.67 -8.53 6.32
C ALA A 32 -8.06 -8.11 5.80
N ALA A 33 -8.16 -6.96 5.12
CA ALA A 33 -9.41 -6.52 4.51
C ALA A 33 -9.85 -7.42 3.34
N LEU A 34 -8.91 -7.86 2.50
CA LEU A 34 -9.19 -8.77 1.39
C LEU A 34 -9.62 -10.17 1.88
N GLU A 35 -9.00 -10.66 2.95
CA GLU A 35 -9.37 -11.94 3.55
C GLU A 35 -10.74 -11.87 4.24
N ALA A 36 -11.10 -10.73 4.83
CA ALA A 36 -12.41 -10.50 5.44
C ALA A 36 -13.54 -10.40 4.40
N GLU A 37 -13.23 -10.03 3.16
CA GLU A 37 -14.21 -9.88 2.06
C GLU A 37 -14.58 -11.23 1.38
N THR A 38 -13.99 -12.35 1.80
CA THR A 38 -14.13 -13.64 1.13
C THR A 38 -15.38 -14.49 1.45
N PRO A 39 -16.21 -14.29 2.47
CA PRO A 39 -17.58 -14.79 2.40
C PRO A 39 -18.43 -13.77 1.64
N GLY A 40 -18.79 -14.12 0.40
CA GLY A 40 -19.70 -13.30 -0.42
C GLY A 40 -20.94 -12.86 0.36
N PRO A 41 -21.58 -11.76 -0.02
CA PRO A 41 -22.70 -11.20 0.73
C PRO A 41 -23.77 -12.26 0.95
N LEU A 42 -24.06 -12.54 2.21
CA LEU A 42 -25.16 -13.41 2.57
C LEU A 42 -26.42 -12.84 1.92
N LYS A 43 -27.14 -13.68 1.17
CA LYS A 43 -28.39 -13.24 0.56
C LYS A 43 -29.39 -12.97 1.68
N VAL A 44 -29.58 -11.70 1.99
CA VAL A 44 -30.60 -11.24 2.93
C VAL A 44 -31.97 -11.45 2.29
N THR A 45 -32.74 -12.39 2.82
CA THR A 45 -34.08 -12.72 2.35
C THR A 45 -35.17 -12.11 3.21
N ASP A 46 -34.84 -11.52 4.35
CA ASP A 46 -35.73 -10.87 5.28
C ASP A 46 -35.06 -9.65 5.90
N GLU A 47 -35.78 -8.57 6.11
CA GLU A 47 -35.32 -7.29 6.69
C GLU A 47 -34.75 -7.42 8.12
N ARG A 48 -35.01 -8.55 8.78
CA ARG A 48 -34.50 -8.88 10.11
C ARG A 48 -33.22 -9.71 10.11
N HIS A 49 -32.75 -10.14 8.97
CA HIS A 49 -31.51 -10.87 8.87
C HIS A 49 -30.33 -9.92 8.96
N LEU A 50 -29.33 -10.30 9.77
CA LEU A 50 -28.04 -9.63 9.76
C LEU A 50 -27.38 -9.88 8.41
N ASP A 51 -27.02 -8.84 7.71
CA ASP A 51 -26.42 -8.92 6.38
C ASP A 51 -24.96 -9.42 6.37
N GLY A 52 -24.39 -9.70 7.55
CA GLY A 52 -23.03 -10.25 7.68
C GLY A 52 -21.94 -9.38 7.06
N ASN A 53 -22.26 -8.13 6.75
CA ASN A 53 -21.39 -7.23 5.99
C ASN A 53 -20.54 -6.35 6.92
N ASP A 54 -20.16 -6.89 8.10
CA ASP A 54 -19.20 -6.24 9.01
C ASP A 54 -17.73 -6.34 8.51
N ALA A 55 -17.52 -6.81 7.28
CA ALA A 55 -16.21 -6.77 6.68
C ALA A 55 -15.78 -5.30 6.49
N PRO A 56 -14.59 -4.90 6.94
CA PRO A 56 -14.10 -3.57 6.71
C PRO A 56 -14.06 -3.32 5.21
N LEU A 57 -14.82 -2.34 4.74
CA LEU A 57 -14.80 -1.91 3.36
C LEU A 57 -13.36 -1.55 2.99
N LEU A 58 -12.91 -1.99 1.81
CA LEU A 58 -11.60 -1.60 1.26
C LEU A 58 -11.35 -0.08 1.31
N ASP A 59 -12.43 0.68 1.33
CA ASP A 59 -12.44 2.14 1.42
C ASP A 59 -12.00 2.67 2.80
N THR A 60 -12.04 1.83 3.84
CA THR A 60 -11.67 2.19 5.22
C THR A 60 -10.28 1.69 5.63
N VAL A 61 -9.54 1.09 4.71
CA VAL A 61 -8.20 0.56 4.99
C VAL A 61 -7.21 1.71 5.13
N GLU A 62 -6.77 1.97 6.35
CA GLU A 62 -5.76 2.98 6.65
C GLU A 62 -4.39 2.35 6.86
N GLY A 63 -3.35 3.01 6.35
CA GLY A 63 -1.98 2.62 6.60
C GLY A 63 -1.53 3.00 8.02
N GLN A 64 -0.83 2.10 8.68
CA GLN A 64 -0.27 2.33 10.00
C GLN A 64 1.14 2.91 9.88
N ARG A 65 1.38 4.05 10.54
CA ARG A 65 2.73 4.63 10.64
C ARG A 65 3.51 3.90 11.73
N ILE A 66 4.66 3.39 11.35
CA ILE A 66 5.58 2.72 12.27
C ILE A 66 6.91 3.46 12.19
N ARG A 67 7.49 3.78 13.35
CA ARG A 67 8.84 4.34 13.40
C ARG A 67 9.83 3.27 12.99
N SER A 68 10.68 3.59 12.02
CA SER A 68 11.74 2.70 11.60
C SER A 68 12.80 2.62 12.71
N ALA A 69 12.87 1.47 13.37
CA ALA A 69 13.93 1.20 14.34
C ALA A 69 15.22 0.90 13.58
N THR A 70 15.98 1.94 13.25
CA THR A 70 17.37 1.76 12.81
C THR A 70 18.25 1.69 14.04
N PRO A 71 19.09 0.65 14.19
CA PRO A 71 19.98 0.50 15.34
C PRO A 71 21.13 1.53 15.33
N PHE A 72 21.28 2.31 14.30
CA PHE A 72 22.29 3.33 14.13
C PHE A 72 21.62 4.69 13.98
N ALA A 73 21.56 5.45 15.08
CA ALA A 73 21.31 6.88 15.02
C ALA A 73 22.65 7.59 14.72
N ASP A 74 22.64 8.55 13.82
CA ASP A 74 23.79 9.43 13.61
C ASP A 74 24.08 10.26 14.89
N PHE A 75 25.24 10.89 14.97
CA PHE A 75 25.66 11.68 16.14
C PHE A 75 24.68 12.80 16.50
N ASP A 76 23.86 13.24 15.58
CA ASP A 76 22.81 14.24 15.73
C ASP A 76 21.44 13.67 16.08
N GLY A 77 21.33 12.34 16.28
CA GLY A 77 20.10 11.65 16.63
C GLY A 77 19.17 11.38 15.45
N ASN A 78 19.63 11.64 14.22
CA ASN A 78 18.91 11.31 12.99
C ASN A 78 18.98 9.79 12.72
N THR A 79 17.84 9.18 12.36
CA THR A 79 17.73 7.73 12.08
C THR A 79 17.52 7.42 10.61
N VAL A 80 17.68 8.40 9.72
CA VAL A 80 17.49 8.23 8.29
C VAL A 80 18.72 7.64 7.63
N ASP A 81 18.59 6.44 7.09
CA ASP A 81 19.58 5.80 6.22
C ASP A 81 19.23 6.10 4.76
N LEU A 82 20.02 6.95 4.12
CA LEU A 82 19.79 7.39 2.75
C LEU A 82 19.79 6.22 1.76
N ASP A 83 20.73 5.29 1.91
CA ASP A 83 20.85 4.15 0.99
C ASP A 83 19.62 3.26 1.07
N LYS A 84 19.12 3.05 2.28
CA LYS A 84 17.89 2.29 2.53
C LYS A 84 16.66 2.97 1.95
N GLU A 85 16.52 4.28 2.12
CA GLU A 85 15.37 5.01 1.59
C GLU A 85 15.41 5.10 0.06
N MET A 86 16.58 5.25 -0.54
CA MET A 86 16.74 5.19 -1.99
C MET A 86 16.43 3.79 -2.55
N ALA A 87 16.82 2.72 -1.86
CA ALA A 87 16.47 1.35 -2.25
C ALA A 87 14.95 1.12 -2.20
N LYS A 88 14.26 1.56 -1.14
CA LYS A 88 12.79 1.51 -1.05
C LYS A 88 12.12 2.30 -2.16
N MET A 89 12.63 3.47 -2.49
CA MET A 89 12.09 4.28 -3.58
C MET A 89 12.24 3.56 -4.93
N ALA A 90 13.39 2.94 -5.19
CA ALA A 90 13.61 2.15 -6.40
C ALA A 90 12.70 0.91 -6.47
N GLU A 91 12.51 0.21 -5.35
CA GLU A 91 11.59 -0.93 -5.24
C GLU A 91 10.15 -0.51 -5.54
N ASN A 92 9.67 0.56 -4.94
CA ASN A 92 8.35 1.11 -5.19
C ASN A 92 8.15 1.50 -6.66
N GLN A 93 9.15 2.14 -7.28
CA GLN A 93 9.13 2.48 -8.70
C GLN A 93 9.01 1.22 -9.59
N LEU A 94 9.75 0.17 -9.25
CA LEU A 94 9.71 -1.10 -9.96
C LEU A 94 8.32 -1.76 -9.85
N MET A 95 7.77 -1.85 -8.64
CA MET A 95 6.45 -2.41 -8.37
C MET A 95 5.34 -1.62 -9.06
N TYR A 96 5.42 -0.28 -9.04
CA TYR A 96 4.49 0.56 -9.77
C TYR A 96 4.51 0.28 -11.28
N ASN A 97 5.70 0.26 -11.87
CA ASN A 97 5.86 -0.02 -13.30
C ASN A 97 5.35 -1.42 -13.68
N ALA A 98 5.59 -2.42 -12.84
CA ALA A 98 5.07 -3.78 -13.05
C ALA A 98 3.55 -3.81 -13.00
N SER A 99 2.94 -3.16 -12.01
CA SER A 99 1.48 -3.09 -11.85
C SER A 99 0.80 -2.39 -13.02
N VAL A 100 1.37 -1.26 -13.49
CA VAL A 100 0.83 -0.53 -14.66
C VAL A 100 0.91 -1.38 -15.93
N ARG A 101 2.01 -2.12 -16.13
CA ARG A 101 2.15 -3.02 -17.29
C ARG A 101 1.14 -4.15 -17.24
N MET A 102 0.93 -4.76 -16.07
CA MET A 102 -0.05 -5.83 -15.86
C MET A 102 -1.47 -5.34 -16.13
N LEU A 103 -1.84 -4.19 -15.59
CA LEU A 103 -3.15 -3.58 -15.82
C LEU A 103 -3.38 -3.24 -17.29
N SER A 104 -2.38 -2.66 -17.95
CA SER A 104 -2.44 -2.35 -19.37
C SER A 104 -2.60 -3.61 -20.25
N HIS A 105 -1.99 -4.71 -19.82
CA HIS A 105 -2.15 -6.01 -20.49
C HIS A 105 -3.57 -6.54 -20.33
N GLN A 106 -4.15 -6.48 -19.12
CA GLN A 106 -5.54 -6.91 -18.86
C GLN A 106 -6.54 -6.08 -19.69
N PHE A 107 -6.40 -4.77 -19.73
CA PHE A 107 -7.27 -3.93 -20.56
C PHE A 107 -7.15 -4.25 -22.05
N ARG A 108 -5.95 -4.58 -22.53
CA ARG A 108 -5.73 -4.99 -23.92
C ARG A 108 -6.43 -6.30 -24.23
N MET A 109 -6.34 -7.28 -23.33
CA MET A 109 -7.04 -8.57 -23.47
C MET A 109 -8.57 -8.39 -23.50
N LEU A 110 -9.12 -7.57 -22.60
CA LEU A 110 -10.55 -7.26 -22.59
C LEU A 110 -10.98 -6.57 -23.88
N LYS A 111 -10.20 -5.59 -24.36
CA LYS A 111 -10.49 -4.91 -25.62
C LYS A 111 -10.49 -5.87 -26.81
N THR A 112 -9.53 -6.80 -26.87
CA THR A 112 -9.48 -7.83 -27.92
C THR A 112 -10.70 -8.73 -27.85
N ALA A 113 -11.06 -9.24 -26.66
CA ALA A 113 -12.24 -10.08 -26.49
C ALA A 113 -13.54 -9.39 -26.95
N ILE A 114 -13.70 -8.10 -26.69
CA ILE A 114 -14.86 -7.32 -27.14
C ILE A 114 -14.83 -7.08 -28.65
N SER A 115 -13.64 -6.89 -29.24
CA SER A 115 -13.51 -6.61 -30.66
C SER A 115 -13.65 -7.85 -31.55
N GLU A 116 -13.35 -9.05 -31.06
CA GLU A 116 -13.49 -10.32 -31.79
C GLU A 116 -14.93 -10.85 -31.81
N THR A 117 -15.87 -10.21 -31.11
CA THR A 117 -17.28 -10.64 -31.06
C THR A 117 -18.13 -10.05 -32.21
N LYS A 118 -17.48 -9.60 -33.32
CA LYS A 118 -18.18 -9.12 -34.52
C LYS A 118 -18.08 -10.10 -35.65
#